data_7213441c0e0d50361698d9cb01b2686f
#
_entry.id   7213441c0e0d50361698d9cb01b2686f
#
_cell.length_a   1.000
_cell.length_b   1.000
_cell.length_c   1.000
_cell.angle_alpha   90.00
_cell.angle_beta   90.00
_cell.angle_gamma   90.00
#
_symmetry.space_group_name_H-M   'P 1'
#
loop_
_entity.id
_entity.type
_entity.pdbx_description
1 polymer ?
#
loop_
_entity_poly.entity_id
_entity_poly.type
_entity_poly.pdbx_seq_one_letter_code
_entity_poly.pdbx_strand_id
1 'polypeptide(L)'
;MKNTILTLALTISVALSFSTQTAEAHCQVPCGIFADQIEFEKILEAQTTIAKANVEMAKLLEEDTPLAFNQSTRWIMTKEDHCKKVISSVAEYFMAQRIKPDAENYEASLMAAHTVLRAAMKAKQDPSAEVAEALKTAILDLYRAYEGKEPDFHSH
;
A
#
# COMPACT_ATOMS: atom_id res chain seq x y z
N MET A 1 47.09 -29.56 35.98
CA MET A 1 45.64 -29.91 35.62
C MET A 1 44.61 -28.90 36.15
N LYS A 2 44.70 -28.42 37.41
CA LYS A 2 43.70 -27.43 37.93
C LYS A 2 43.72 -26.10 37.18
N ASN A 3 44.84 -25.58 36.77
CA ASN A 3 44.97 -24.30 36.06
C ASN A 3 44.46 -24.37 34.61
N THR A 4 44.58 -25.53 33.95
CA THR A 4 44.08 -25.75 32.59
C THR A 4 42.53 -25.81 32.54
N ILE A 5 41.92 -26.38 33.58
CA ILE A 5 40.44 -26.42 33.70
C ILE A 5 39.89 -25.03 33.98
N LEU A 6 40.54 -24.22 34.79
CA LEU A 6 40.11 -22.85 35.10
C LEU A 6 40.20 -21.92 33.86
N THR A 7 41.28 -22.08 33.07
CA THR A 7 41.41 -21.30 31.81
C THR A 7 40.38 -21.68 30.75
N LEU A 8 40.05 -22.97 30.64
CA LEU A 8 39.02 -23.45 29.73
C LEU A 8 37.62 -22.97 30.13
N ALA A 9 37.30 -22.96 31.43
CA ALA A 9 36.03 -22.46 31.94
C ALA A 9 35.87 -20.94 31.70
N LEU A 10 36.96 -20.17 31.82
CA LEU A 10 36.92 -18.71 31.57
C LEU A 10 36.74 -18.39 30.09
N THR A 11 37.36 -19.16 29.19
CA THR A 11 37.18 -18.94 27.72
C THR A 11 35.79 -19.31 27.25
N ILE A 12 35.13 -20.32 27.81
CA ILE A 12 33.75 -20.69 27.49
C ILE A 12 32.80 -19.63 28.01
N SER A 13 33.03 -19.03 29.18
CA SER A 13 32.18 -17.95 29.72
C SER A 13 32.26 -16.67 28.87
N VAL A 14 33.40 -16.33 28.28
CA VAL A 14 33.52 -15.18 27.39
C VAL A 14 32.84 -15.42 26.02
N ALA A 15 32.86 -16.67 25.54
CA ALA A 15 32.19 -17.01 24.26
C ALA A 15 30.66 -16.98 24.35
N LEU A 16 30.09 -17.14 25.55
CA LEU A 16 28.64 -17.07 25.79
C LEU A 16 28.09 -15.63 25.97
N SER A 17 28.98 -14.63 26.03
CA SER A 17 28.62 -13.21 26.16
C SER A 17 28.38 -12.52 24.81
N PHE A 18 28.30 -13.26 23.71
CA PHE A 18 27.78 -12.70 22.47
C PHE A 18 26.29 -12.42 22.69
N SER A 19 26.00 -11.16 22.98
CA SER A 19 24.65 -10.64 23.00
C SER A 19 23.95 -11.08 21.72
N THR A 20 22.89 -11.87 21.85
CA THR A 20 21.94 -12.08 20.80
C THR A 20 21.33 -10.71 20.49
N GLN A 21 21.89 -9.98 19.53
CA GLN A 21 21.17 -8.88 18.93
C GLN A 21 19.90 -9.50 18.33
N THR A 22 18.78 -9.23 18.95
CA THR A 22 17.51 -9.50 18.31
C THR A 22 17.48 -8.69 17.03
N ALA A 23 17.68 -9.33 15.88
CA ALA A 23 17.41 -8.71 14.60
C ALA A 23 15.93 -8.45 14.58
N GLU A 24 15.52 -7.19 14.76
CA GLU A 24 14.15 -6.80 14.51
C GLU A 24 13.87 -7.03 13.02
N ALA A 25 13.05 -8.02 12.74
CA ALA A 25 12.62 -8.29 11.38
C ALA A 25 11.77 -7.11 10.90
N HIS A 26 12.15 -6.52 9.77
CA HIS A 26 11.34 -5.51 9.13
C HIS A 26 10.01 -6.13 8.71
N CYS A 27 8.90 -5.48 9.04
CA CYS A 27 7.56 -5.98 8.74
C CYS A 27 7.28 -5.98 7.25
N GLN A 28 7.58 -4.90 6.53
CA GLN A 28 7.40 -4.79 5.09
C GLN A 28 8.22 -3.61 4.53
N VAL A 29 8.88 -3.79 3.39
CA VAL A 29 9.62 -2.73 2.71
C VAL A 29 8.66 -2.01 1.75
N PRO A 30 8.64 -0.67 1.72
CA PRO A 30 9.53 0.28 2.39
C PRO A 30 9.05 0.63 3.80
N CYS A 31 9.74 0.21 4.81
CA CYS A 31 9.43 0.33 6.24
C CYS A 31 9.57 1.78 6.77
N GLY A 32 9.06 2.78 6.05
CA GLY A 32 9.22 4.20 6.37
C GLY A 32 10.63 4.75 6.15
N ILE A 33 11.54 3.94 5.58
CA ILE A 33 12.89 4.37 5.17
C ILE A 33 12.79 5.37 4.03
N PHE A 34 11.83 5.17 3.13
CA PHE A 34 11.46 6.11 2.08
C PHE A 34 10.20 6.85 2.55
N ALA A 35 10.07 8.12 2.17
CA ALA A 35 8.90 8.93 2.53
C ALA A 35 7.60 8.23 2.10
N ASP A 36 6.58 8.26 2.95
CA ASP A 36 5.26 7.68 2.68
C ASP A 36 4.60 8.28 1.42
N GLN A 37 5.12 9.44 0.99
CA GLN A 37 4.80 10.10 -0.28
C GLN A 37 4.82 9.14 -1.48
N ILE A 38 5.84 8.30 -1.60
CA ILE A 38 5.98 7.34 -2.71
C ILE A 38 4.82 6.32 -2.72
N GLU A 39 4.34 5.90 -1.54
CA GLU A 39 3.19 4.98 -1.49
C GLU A 39 1.89 5.68 -1.90
N PHE A 40 1.69 6.95 -1.55
CA PHE A 40 0.58 7.74 -2.05
C PHE A 40 0.64 7.93 -3.56
N GLU A 41 1.80 8.23 -4.12
CA GLU A 41 2.00 8.35 -5.57
C GLU A 41 1.64 7.05 -6.30
N LYS A 42 2.09 5.90 -5.80
CA LYS A 42 1.76 4.58 -6.36
C LYS A 42 0.26 4.28 -6.37
N ILE A 43 -0.45 4.58 -5.29
CA ILE A 43 -1.90 4.34 -5.25
C ILE A 43 -2.69 5.34 -6.10
N LEU A 44 -2.20 6.57 -6.29
CA LEU A 44 -2.77 7.55 -7.22
C LEU A 44 -2.51 7.14 -8.69
N GLU A 45 -1.32 6.64 -9.01
CA GLU A 45 -1.03 6.07 -10.33
C GLU A 45 -1.94 4.87 -10.63
N ALA A 46 -2.14 3.99 -9.63
CA ALA A 46 -3.06 2.87 -9.76
C ALA A 46 -4.51 3.36 -10.00
N GLN A 47 -4.96 4.38 -9.29
CA GLN A 47 -6.28 5.00 -9.50
C GLN A 47 -6.41 5.61 -10.90
N THR A 48 -5.39 6.31 -11.38
CA THR A 48 -5.38 6.86 -12.75
C THR A 48 -5.50 5.76 -13.80
N THR A 49 -4.86 4.62 -13.57
CA THR A 49 -4.95 3.45 -14.45
C THR A 49 -6.36 2.82 -14.40
N ILE A 50 -7.01 2.77 -13.23
CA ILE A 50 -8.40 2.33 -13.08
C ILE A 50 -9.35 3.23 -13.89
N ALA A 51 -9.21 4.55 -13.76
CA ALA A 51 -10.02 5.52 -14.50
C ALA A 51 -9.82 5.36 -16.02
N LYS A 52 -8.58 5.20 -16.48
CA LYS A 52 -8.28 4.94 -17.89
C LYS A 52 -8.90 3.62 -18.36
N ALA A 53 -8.80 2.56 -17.59
CA ALA A 53 -9.39 1.27 -17.94
C ALA A 53 -10.91 1.37 -18.14
N ASN A 54 -11.60 2.12 -17.28
CA ASN A 54 -13.05 2.36 -17.42
C ASN A 54 -13.38 3.06 -18.74
N VAL A 55 -12.63 4.10 -19.13
CA VAL A 55 -12.82 4.81 -20.40
C VAL A 55 -12.58 3.89 -21.60
N GLU A 56 -11.50 3.11 -21.58
CA GLU A 56 -11.19 2.21 -22.70
C GLU A 56 -12.20 1.05 -22.82
N MET A 57 -12.67 0.51 -21.70
CA MET A 57 -13.76 -0.49 -21.72
C MET A 57 -15.06 0.08 -22.31
N ALA A 58 -15.44 1.30 -21.94
CA ALA A 58 -16.66 1.92 -22.47
C ALA A 58 -16.62 2.07 -24.01
N LYS A 59 -15.47 2.46 -24.58
CA LYS A 59 -15.27 2.54 -26.02
C LYS A 59 -15.40 1.19 -26.70
N LEU A 60 -14.75 0.16 -26.13
CA LEU A 60 -14.70 -1.19 -26.72
C LEU A 60 -16.06 -1.91 -26.65
N LEU A 61 -16.93 -1.55 -25.70
CA LEU A 61 -18.28 -2.11 -25.61
C LEU A 61 -19.21 -1.65 -26.76
N GLU A 62 -18.85 -0.60 -27.49
CA GLU A 62 -19.58 -0.14 -28.69
C GLU A 62 -19.22 -1.00 -29.93
N GLU A 63 -18.19 -1.85 -29.85
CA GLU A 63 -17.69 -2.67 -30.93
C GLU A 63 -18.06 -4.16 -30.72
N ASP A 64 -18.73 -4.78 -31.68
CA ASP A 64 -19.05 -6.23 -31.68
C ASP A 64 -18.00 -7.01 -32.48
N THR A 65 -16.76 -7.06 -31.99
CA THR A 65 -15.67 -7.79 -32.64
C THR A 65 -14.91 -8.67 -31.63
N PRO A 66 -14.33 -9.80 -32.09
CA PRO A 66 -13.47 -10.62 -31.23
C PRO A 66 -12.28 -9.84 -30.65
N LEU A 67 -11.77 -8.86 -31.38
CA LEU A 67 -10.68 -8.01 -30.92
C LEU A 67 -11.14 -7.12 -29.77
N ALA A 68 -12.27 -6.45 -29.92
CA ALA A 68 -12.84 -5.60 -28.87
C ALA A 68 -13.13 -6.41 -27.58
N PHE A 69 -13.69 -7.59 -27.72
CA PHE A 69 -13.90 -8.49 -26.59
C PHE A 69 -12.58 -8.86 -25.89
N ASN A 70 -11.55 -9.24 -26.66
CA ASN A 70 -10.23 -9.54 -26.10
C ASN A 70 -9.63 -8.33 -25.36
N GLN A 71 -9.66 -7.14 -25.97
CA GLN A 71 -9.12 -5.92 -25.35
C GLN A 71 -9.92 -5.50 -24.11
N SER A 72 -11.25 -5.60 -24.13
CA SER A 72 -12.11 -5.32 -22.96
C SER A 72 -11.74 -6.23 -21.79
N THR A 73 -11.54 -7.53 -22.04
CA THR A 73 -11.12 -8.48 -21.02
C THR A 73 -9.79 -8.07 -20.39
N ARG A 74 -8.83 -7.63 -21.19
CA ARG A 74 -7.51 -7.16 -20.69
C ARG A 74 -7.66 -5.90 -19.82
N TRP A 75 -8.51 -4.96 -20.20
CA TRP A 75 -8.77 -3.76 -19.40
C TRP A 75 -9.49 -4.08 -18.09
N ILE A 76 -10.44 -5.03 -18.10
CA ILE A 76 -11.07 -5.54 -16.89
C ILE A 76 -10.02 -6.08 -15.92
N MET A 77 -9.12 -6.96 -16.40
CA MET A 77 -8.05 -7.52 -15.58
C MET A 77 -7.11 -6.42 -15.04
N THR A 78 -6.72 -5.46 -15.88
CA THR A 78 -5.90 -4.32 -15.48
C THR A 78 -6.58 -3.53 -14.35
N LYS A 79 -7.86 -3.20 -14.50
CA LYS A 79 -8.65 -2.52 -13.46
C LYS A 79 -8.67 -3.31 -12.16
N GLU A 80 -8.96 -4.60 -12.22
CA GLU A 80 -9.00 -5.48 -11.05
C GLU A 80 -7.66 -5.52 -10.31
N ASP A 81 -6.56 -5.66 -11.04
CA ASP A 81 -5.22 -5.71 -10.47
C ASP A 81 -4.82 -4.37 -9.83
N HIS A 82 -5.17 -3.25 -10.44
CA HIS A 82 -4.88 -1.94 -9.88
C HIS A 82 -5.74 -1.61 -8.65
N CYS A 83 -7.02 -1.99 -8.63
CA CYS A 83 -7.83 -1.93 -7.40
C CYS A 83 -7.23 -2.78 -6.27
N LYS A 84 -6.72 -3.98 -6.58
CA LYS A 84 -6.04 -4.83 -5.61
C LYS A 84 -4.77 -4.18 -5.08
N LYS A 85 -3.96 -3.52 -5.92
CA LYS A 85 -2.76 -2.77 -5.48
C LYS A 85 -3.13 -1.69 -4.48
N VAL A 86 -4.18 -0.88 -4.75
CA VAL A 86 -4.67 0.13 -3.80
C VAL A 86 -5.07 -0.51 -2.47
N ILE A 87 -5.85 -1.59 -2.51
CA ILE A 87 -6.30 -2.29 -1.30
C ILE A 87 -5.11 -2.82 -0.50
N SER A 88 -4.16 -3.52 -1.14
CA SER A 88 -2.99 -4.06 -0.46
C SER A 88 -2.12 -2.96 0.15
N SER A 89 -1.82 -1.90 -0.60
CA SER A 89 -1.01 -0.78 -0.09
C SER A 89 -1.69 -0.12 1.13
N VAL A 90 -2.98 0.15 1.07
CA VAL A 90 -3.69 0.77 2.20
C VAL A 90 -3.78 -0.18 3.41
N ALA A 91 -4.11 -1.45 3.20
CA ALA A 91 -4.28 -2.40 4.30
C ALA A 91 -2.93 -2.81 4.93
N GLU A 92 -1.95 -3.17 4.10
CA GLU A 92 -0.71 -3.78 4.56
C GLU A 92 0.36 -2.73 4.93
N TYR A 93 0.43 -1.62 4.19
CA TYR A 93 1.38 -0.56 4.48
C TYR A 93 0.80 0.48 5.45
N PHE A 94 -0.29 1.17 5.10
CA PHE A 94 -0.81 2.24 5.95
C PHE A 94 -1.45 1.69 7.22
N MET A 95 -2.45 0.83 7.14
CA MET A 95 -3.20 0.39 8.32
C MET A 95 -2.39 -0.52 9.24
N ALA A 96 -1.64 -1.48 8.68
CA ALA A 96 -0.91 -2.43 9.51
C ALA A 96 0.41 -1.88 10.09
N GLN A 97 1.04 -0.89 9.43
CA GLN A 97 2.38 -0.46 9.82
C GLN A 97 2.48 1.02 10.18
N ARG A 98 1.72 1.90 9.52
CA ARG A 98 1.95 3.35 9.60
C ARG A 98 0.95 4.10 10.47
N ILE A 99 -0.32 3.71 10.45
CA ILE A 99 -1.37 4.31 11.28
C ILE A 99 -1.31 3.66 12.66
N LYS A 100 -0.70 4.38 13.63
CA LYS A 100 -0.43 3.86 14.97
C LYS A 100 -1.42 4.41 15.99
N PRO A 101 -1.85 3.59 16.98
CA PRO A 101 -2.84 3.99 17.98
C PRO A 101 -2.45 5.17 18.86
N ASP A 102 -1.17 5.45 18.99
CA ASP A 102 -0.62 6.56 19.79
C ASP A 102 -0.43 7.86 18.98
N ALA A 103 -0.74 7.86 17.69
CA ALA A 103 -0.68 9.05 16.86
C ALA A 103 -1.89 9.97 17.11
N GLU A 104 -1.67 11.28 17.14
CA GLU A 104 -2.73 12.29 17.33
C GLU A 104 -3.84 12.19 16.28
N ASN A 105 -3.48 11.83 15.05
CA ASN A 105 -4.39 11.71 13.91
C ASN A 105 -4.89 10.27 13.68
N TYR A 106 -4.75 9.38 14.66
CA TYR A 106 -5.04 7.95 14.52
C TYR A 106 -6.45 7.67 13.99
N GLU A 107 -7.48 8.20 14.66
CA GLU A 107 -8.87 7.91 14.30
C GLU A 107 -9.21 8.46 12.90
N ALA A 108 -8.80 9.69 12.61
CA ALA A 108 -9.03 10.31 11.31
C ALA A 108 -8.35 9.52 10.17
N SER A 109 -7.11 9.15 10.37
CA SER A 109 -6.34 8.35 9.39
C SER A 109 -6.93 6.95 9.19
N LEU A 110 -7.37 6.30 10.27
CA LEU A 110 -7.99 4.97 10.19
C LEU A 110 -9.33 5.00 9.45
N MET A 111 -10.17 6.00 9.73
CA MET A 111 -11.45 6.19 9.02
C MET A 111 -11.24 6.48 7.55
N ALA A 112 -10.28 7.36 7.22
CA ALA A 112 -9.95 7.69 5.84
C ALA A 112 -9.38 6.47 5.09
N ALA A 113 -8.49 5.69 5.72
CA ALA A 113 -7.97 4.44 5.14
C ALA A 113 -9.09 3.44 4.85
N HIS A 114 -10.01 3.23 5.80
CA HIS A 114 -11.18 2.37 5.57
C HIS A 114 -12.05 2.88 4.42
N THR A 115 -12.22 4.20 4.29
CA THR A 115 -12.96 4.81 3.17
C THR A 115 -12.30 4.49 1.82
N VAL A 116 -10.96 4.55 1.72
CA VAL A 116 -10.23 4.14 0.52
C VAL A 116 -10.48 2.66 0.18
N LEU A 117 -10.41 1.77 1.17
CA LEU A 117 -10.68 0.33 0.96
C LEU A 117 -12.09 0.10 0.40
N ARG A 118 -13.10 0.80 0.94
CA ARG A 118 -14.48 0.72 0.47
C ARG A 118 -14.64 1.27 -0.94
N ALA A 119 -14.01 2.42 -1.25
CA ALA A 119 -14.02 3.01 -2.58
C ALA A 119 -13.32 2.11 -3.62
N ALA A 120 -12.17 1.51 -3.28
CA ALA A 120 -11.48 0.57 -4.16
C ALA A 120 -12.31 -0.70 -4.42
N MET A 121 -13.01 -1.23 -3.42
CA MET A 121 -13.95 -2.33 -3.61
C MET A 121 -15.12 -1.95 -4.50
N LYS A 122 -15.63 -0.72 -4.39
CA LYS A 122 -16.69 -0.23 -5.29
C LYS A 122 -16.18 -0.08 -6.72
N ALA A 123 -14.93 0.41 -6.91
CA ALA A 123 -14.30 0.54 -8.22
C ALA A 123 -14.08 -0.81 -8.93
N LYS A 124 -13.91 -1.90 -8.18
CA LYS A 124 -13.91 -3.25 -8.78
C LYS A 124 -15.26 -3.60 -9.41
N GLN A 125 -16.34 -3.20 -8.78
CA GLN A 125 -17.70 -3.61 -9.13
C GLN A 125 -18.37 -2.70 -10.15
N ASP A 126 -17.94 -1.45 -10.23
CA ASP A 126 -18.61 -0.40 -10.99
C ASP A 126 -17.58 0.39 -11.81
N PRO A 127 -17.60 0.30 -13.15
CA PRO A 127 -16.65 0.97 -14.03
C PRO A 127 -17.05 2.43 -14.37
N SER A 128 -17.93 3.06 -13.60
CA SER A 128 -18.33 4.46 -13.85
C SER A 128 -17.19 5.44 -13.53
N ALA A 129 -17.22 6.58 -14.20
CA ALA A 129 -16.26 7.67 -13.97
C ALA A 129 -16.40 8.24 -12.56
N GLU A 130 -17.64 8.33 -12.05
CA GLU A 130 -17.98 8.82 -10.73
C GLU A 130 -17.33 7.98 -9.64
N VAL A 131 -17.32 6.67 -9.79
CA VAL A 131 -16.69 5.75 -8.83
C VAL A 131 -15.17 5.86 -8.87
N ALA A 132 -14.58 6.04 -10.05
CA ALA A 132 -13.15 6.26 -10.18
C ALA A 132 -12.72 7.58 -9.52
N GLU A 133 -13.50 8.65 -9.67
CA GLU A 133 -13.21 9.95 -9.03
C GLU A 133 -13.45 9.90 -7.51
N ALA A 134 -14.47 9.18 -7.05
CA ALA A 134 -14.69 8.95 -5.62
C ALA A 134 -13.50 8.21 -4.97
N LEU A 135 -12.88 7.25 -5.66
CA LEU A 135 -11.66 6.59 -5.20
C LEU A 135 -10.50 7.59 -5.09
N LYS A 136 -10.31 8.45 -6.10
CA LYS A 136 -9.28 9.49 -6.06
C LYS A 136 -9.47 10.43 -4.88
N THR A 137 -10.69 10.93 -4.69
CA THR A 137 -11.04 11.79 -3.56
C THR A 137 -10.72 11.11 -2.23
N ALA A 138 -11.11 9.85 -2.05
CA ALA A 138 -10.82 9.10 -0.83
C ALA A 138 -9.31 8.95 -0.57
N ILE A 139 -8.49 8.74 -1.61
CA ILE A 139 -7.02 8.68 -1.48
C ILE A 139 -6.45 10.03 -1.04
N LEU A 140 -6.92 11.13 -1.63
CA LEU A 140 -6.47 12.48 -1.27
C LEU A 140 -6.89 12.85 0.17
N ASP A 141 -8.08 12.41 0.60
CA ASP A 141 -8.55 12.62 1.97
C ASP A 141 -7.75 11.78 2.98
N LEU A 142 -7.34 10.57 2.61
CA LEU A 142 -6.40 9.79 3.41
C LEU A 142 -5.07 10.52 3.55
N TYR A 143 -4.54 11.09 2.47
CA TYR A 143 -3.32 11.89 2.53
C TYR A 143 -3.44 13.05 3.50
N ARG A 144 -4.54 13.84 3.42
CA ARG A 144 -4.80 14.96 4.31
C ARG A 144 -4.89 14.55 5.78
N ALA A 145 -5.64 13.47 6.04
CA ALA A 145 -5.81 12.95 7.40
C ALA A 145 -4.50 12.42 7.98
N TYR A 146 -3.68 11.79 7.15
CA TYR A 146 -2.43 11.15 7.55
C TYR A 146 -1.27 12.15 7.69
N GLU A 147 -1.06 13.01 6.68
CA GLU A 147 0.05 13.97 6.63
C GLU A 147 -0.27 15.32 7.28
N GLY A 148 -1.54 15.64 7.52
CA GLY A 148 -1.98 16.93 8.08
C GLY A 148 -1.76 18.12 7.15
N LYS A 149 -1.60 17.89 5.84
CA LYS A 149 -1.32 18.93 4.83
C LYS A 149 -2.02 18.62 3.50
N GLU A 150 -2.13 19.62 2.63
CA GLU A 150 -2.61 19.41 1.28
C GLU A 150 -1.62 18.60 0.44
N PRO A 151 -2.14 17.73 -0.45
CA PRO A 151 -1.31 16.96 -1.36
C PRO A 151 -0.51 17.86 -2.32
N ASP A 152 0.79 17.63 -2.39
CA ASP A 152 1.69 18.25 -3.37
C ASP A 152 2.40 17.12 -4.13
N PHE A 153 1.67 16.51 -5.06
CA PHE A 153 2.19 15.47 -5.93
C PHE A 153 2.64 16.14 -7.23
N HIS A 154 3.93 16.11 -7.50
CA HIS A 154 4.44 16.58 -8.77
C HIS A 154 3.89 15.71 -9.90
N SER A 155 3.15 16.32 -10.83
CA SER A 155 2.71 15.65 -12.06
C SER A 155 3.94 15.28 -12.89
N HIS A 156 4.25 13.99 -12.97
CA HIS A 156 5.26 13.44 -13.88
C HIS A 156 4.70 13.32 -15.30
#